data_4e65374db6e4171cd14a3ed10920964d
#
_entry.id   4e65374db6e4171cd14a3ed10920964d
#
_cell.length_a   1.000
_cell.length_b   1.000
_cell.length_c   1.000
_cell.angle_alpha   90.00
_cell.angle_beta   90.00
_cell.angle_gamma   90.00
#
_symmetry.space_group_name_H-M   'P 1'
#
loop_
_entity.id
_entity.type
_entity.pdbx_description
1 polymer ?
#
loop_
_entity_poly.entity_id
_entity_poly.type
_entity_poly.pdbx_seq_one_letter_code
_entity_poly.pdbx_strand_id
1 'polypeptide(L)'
;MQNLFVFNNALSNRLKRALGYATFVWVADTSLVLVAFFGMGAILAKSDLLRLAVMLAGGLVVLLMGWQTIRAAHATQLNPTTSGSQTTKKVFLSAWMVTWGNPQALIDTSLMFGALRATLQNNEVWFFIAGILLASATWFYGISAVLSVVRQRLPRKFMLWVNIISGGIIMVYGAYLLLAASRLLFKLI
;
A
#
# COMPACT_ATOMS: atom_id res chain seq x y z
N MET A 1 3.43 -3.22 0.16
CA MET A 1 1.96 -3.41 0.11
C MET A 1 1.31 -2.61 -1.02
N GLN A 2 1.50 -1.29 -1.11
CA GLN A 2 0.95 -0.42 -2.18
C GLN A 2 1.21 -0.96 -3.59
N ASN A 3 2.46 -1.34 -3.90
CA ASN A 3 2.83 -1.88 -5.21
C ASN A 3 2.04 -3.14 -5.58
N LEU A 4 1.83 -4.06 -4.63
CA LEU A 4 1.02 -5.27 -4.87
C LEU A 4 -0.46 -4.93 -5.09
N PHE A 5 -0.98 -3.94 -4.38
CA PHE A 5 -2.34 -3.45 -4.58
C PHE A 5 -2.52 -2.83 -5.98
N VAL A 6 -1.60 -1.95 -6.40
CA VAL A 6 -1.58 -1.35 -7.74
C VAL A 6 -1.47 -2.42 -8.81
N PHE A 7 -0.55 -3.39 -8.63
CA PHE A 7 -0.34 -4.51 -9.52
C PHE A 7 -1.63 -5.32 -9.72
N ASN A 8 -2.26 -5.75 -8.64
CA ASN A 8 -3.49 -6.52 -8.70
C ASN A 8 -4.66 -5.75 -9.36
N ASN A 9 -4.77 -4.45 -9.06
CA ASN A 9 -5.79 -3.60 -9.67
C ASN A 9 -5.54 -3.39 -11.17
N ALA A 10 -4.29 -3.17 -11.58
CA ALA A 10 -3.92 -2.98 -12.97
C ALA A 10 -4.17 -4.25 -13.81
N LEU A 11 -3.85 -5.42 -13.27
CA LEU A 11 -4.14 -6.70 -13.91
C LEU A 11 -5.63 -7.03 -13.97
N SER A 12 -6.44 -6.56 -13.04
CA SER A 12 -7.87 -6.86 -12.95
C SER A 12 -8.75 -5.89 -13.72
N ASN A 13 -8.26 -4.69 -14.06
CA ASN A 13 -9.06 -3.62 -14.63
C ASN A 13 -8.54 -3.13 -15.99
N ARG A 14 -9.42 -2.54 -16.82
CA ARG A 14 -9.04 -1.87 -18.07
C ARG A 14 -8.22 -0.61 -17.77
N LEU A 15 -7.37 -0.17 -18.72
CA LEU A 15 -6.43 0.94 -18.57
C LEU A 15 -7.04 2.17 -17.87
N LYS A 16 -8.18 2.68 -18.35
CA LYS A 16 -8.82 3.87 -17.76
C LYS A 16 -9.16 3.69 -16.27
N ARG A 17 -9.67 2.51 -15.87
CA ARG A 17 -9.95 2.22 -14.45
C ARG A 17 -8.69 1.99 -13.64
N ALA A 18 -7.71 1.31 -14.22
CA ALA A 18 -6.42 1.07 -13.56
C ALA A 18 -5.71 2.39 -13.23
N LEU A 19 -5.69 3.34 -14.17
CA LEU A 19 -5.14 4.67 -13.96
C LEU A 19 -5.93 5.46 -12.90
N GLY A 20 -7.27 5.41 -12.92
CA GLY A 20 -8.10 6.03 -11.89
C GLY A 20 -7.82 5.44 -10.48
N TYR A 21 -7.58 4.14 -10.38
CA TYR A 21 -7.22 3.50 -9.11
C TYR A 21 -5.78 3.81 -8.68
N ALA A 22 -4.86 3.97 -9.63
CA ALA A 22 -3.52 4.48 -9.36
C ALA A 22 -3.54 5.89 -8.76
N THR A 23 -4.47 6.75 -9.21
CA THR A 23 -4.67 8.07 -8.60
C THR A 23 -5.02 7.98 -7.12
N PHE A 24 -5.89 7.05 -6.71
CA PHE A 24 -6.23 6.88 -5.29
C PHE A 24 -5.03 6.47 -4.44
N VAL A 25 -4.19 5.57 -4.96
CA VAL A 25 -2.96 5.15 -4.28
C VAL A 25 -1.97 6.31 -4.23
N TRP A 26 -1.78 7.02 -5.32
CA TRP A 26 -0.89 8.17 -5.38
C TRP A 26 -1.32 9.30 -4.42
N VAL A 27 -2.60 9.60 -4.32
CA VAL A 27 -3.12 10.60 -3.36
C VAL A 27 -2.90 10.13 -1.91
N ALA A 28 -3.17 8.86 -1.61
CA ALA A 28 -2.91 8.29 -0.29
C ALA A 28 -1.42 8.30 0.05
N ASP A 29 -0.55 7.92 -0.88
CA ASP A 29 0.92 7.95 -0.74
C ASP A 29 1.43 9.38 -0.54
N THR A 30 0.97 10.32 -1.36
CA THR A 30 1.27 11.76 -1.23
C THR A 30 0.91 12.28 0.17
N SER A 31 -0.28 11.95 0.67
CA SER A 31 -0.71 12.36 2.01
C SER A 31 0.22 11.80 3.10
N LEU A 32 0.62 10.53 2.98
CA LEU A 32 1.56 9.91 3.90
C LEU A 32 2.94 10.59 3.86
N VAL A 33 3.47 10.82 2.65
CA VAL A 33 4.77 11.48 2.46
C VAL A 33 4.77 12.88 3.07
N LEU A 34 3.73 13.67 2.82
CA LEU A 34 3.63 15.03 3.37
C LEU A 34 3.56 15.02 4.90
N VAL A 35 2.75 14.16 5.48
CA VAL A 35 2.64 14.03 6.94
C VAL A 35 3.96 13.53 7.55
N ALA A 36 4.61 12.56 6.92
CA ALA A 36 5.91 12.04 7.33
C ALA A 36 6.99 13.12 7.28
N PHE A 37 7.03 13.89 6.19
CA PHE A 37 8.01 14.93 5.97
C PHE A 37 7.89 16.10 6.97
N PHE A 38 6.65 16.48 7.33
CA PHE A 38 6.41 17.61 8.24
C PHE A 38 6.34 17.26 9.73
N GLY A 39 6.50 16.00 10.14
CA GLY A 39 6.71 15.78 11.55
C GLY A 39 6.26 14.47 12.20
N MET A 40 5.60 13.53 11.50
CA MET A 40 5.11 12.31 12.15
C MET A 40 6.26 11.37 12.60
N GLY A 41 7.42 11.44 11.94
CA GLY A 41 8.58 10.65 12.31
C GLY A 41 9.06 10.89 13.74
N ALA A 42 9.05 12.14 14.17
CA ALA A 42 9.45 12.50 15.54
C ALA A 42 8.46 12.00 16.62
N ILE A 43 7.17 11.93 16.28
CA ILE A 43 6.12 11.48 17.19
C ILE A 43 6.19 9.96 17.39
N LEU A 44 6.31 9.20 16.29
CA LEU A 44 6.40 7.73 16.34
C LEU A 44 7.70 7.25 17.00
N ALA A 45 8.80 8.01 16.85
CA ALA A 45 10.07 7.70 17.49
C ALA A 45 10.05 7.89 19.02
N LYS A 46 9.16 8.73 19.55
CA LYS A 46 9.08 9.07 20.98
C LYS A 46 8.05 8.24 21.76
N SER A 47 7.19 7.47 21.12
CA SER A 47 6.10 6.76 21.80
C SER A 47 6.00 5.29 21.35
N ASP A 48 6.55 4.39 22.15
CA ASP A 48 6.45 2.95 21.93
C ASP A 48 5.00 2.46 22.00
N LEU A 49 4.15 3.09 22.82
CA LEU A 49 2.73 2.76 22.89
C LEU A 49 1.99 3.09 21.57
N LEU A 50 2.27 4.25 20.99
CA LEU A 50 1.69 4.63 19.68
C LEU A 50 2.20 3.69 18.59
N ARG A 51 3.48 3.36 18.60
CA ARG A 51 4.08 2.39 17.68
C ARG A 51 3.41 1.02 17.80
N LEU A 52 3.19 0.53 19.02
CA LEU A 52 2.49 -0.72 19.29
C LEU A 52 1.05 -0.70 18.76
N ALA A 53 0.29 0.36 19.03
CA ALA A 53 -1.08 0.51 18.54
C ALA A 53 -1.16 0.49 17.01
N VAL A 54 -0.26 1.21 16.35
CA VAL A 54 -0.16 1.25 14.88
C VAL A 54 0.20 -0.13 14.31
N MET A 55 1.12 -0.87 14.94
CA MET A 55 1.53 -2.21 14.50
C MET A 55 0.41 -3.23 14.66
N LEU A 56 -0.34 -3.20 15.77
CA LEU A 56 -1.48 -4.11 15.99
C LEU A 56 -2.62 -3.84 15.01
N ALA A 57 -3.07 -2.59 14.91
CA ALA A 57 -4.14 -2.20 14.01
C ALA A 57 -3.77 -2.47 12.54
N GLY A 58 -2.57 -2.04 12.14
CA GLY A 58 -2.09 -2.24 10.77
C GLY A 58 -1.86 -3.70 10.42
N GLY A 59 -1.29 -4.49 11.34
CA GLY A 59 -1.09 -5.92 11.13
C GLY A 59 -2.41 -6.67 10.91
N LEU A 60 -3.45 -6.34 11.66
CA LEU A 60 -4.79 -6.92 11.47
C LEU A 60 -5.39 -6.53 10.13
N VAL A 61 -5.33 -5.24 9.76
CA VAL A 61 -5.82 -4.75 8.46
C VAL A 61 -5.10 -5.46 7.31
N VAL A 62 -3.79 -5.59 7.38
CA VAL A 62 -2.98 -6.25 6.35
C VAL A 62 -3.34 -7.73 6.22
N LEU A 63 -3.54 -8.46 7.33
CA LEU A 63 -4.01 -9.84 7.30
C LEU A 63 -5.37 -9.99 6.61
N LEU A 64 -6.32 -9.14 6.98
CA LEU A 64 -7.66 -9.14 6.37
C LEU A 64 -7.60 -8.86 4.86
N MET A 65 -6.72 -7.96 4.42
CA MET A 65 -6.54 -7.66 3.00
C MET A 65 -5.89 -8.82 2.24
N GLY A 66 -4.89 -9.47 2.81
CA GLY A 66 -4.27 -10.68 2.23
C GLY A 66 -5.29 -11.80 2.04
N TRP A 67 -6.08 -12.07 3.07
CA TRP A 67 -7.17 -13.03 3.02
C TRP A 67 -8.22 -12.71 1.95
N GLN A 68 -8.67 -11.43 1.88
CA GLN A 68 -9.63 -11.00 0.86
C GLN A 68 -9.07 -11.16 -0.56
N THR A 69 -7.78 -10.89 -0.78
CA THR A 69 -7.11 -11.04 -2.07
C THR A 69 -7.11 -12.50 -2.53
N ILE A 70 -6.78 -13.44 -1.63
CA ILE A 70 -6.81 -14.88 -1.94
C ILE A 70 -8.24 -15.36 -2.19
N ARG A 71 -9.18 -14.94 -1.36
CA ARG A 71 -10.60 -15.31 -1.52
C ARG A 71 -11.19 -14.81 -2.83
N ALA A 72 -10.86 -13.58 -3.23
CA ALA A 72 -11.29 -13.01 -4.51
C ALA A 72 -10.71 -13.76 -5.71
N ALA A 73 -9.47 -14.26 -5.61
CA ALA A 73 -8.86 -15.08 -6.65
C ALA A 73 -9.64 -16.38 -6.91
N HIS A 74 -10.07 -17.06 -5.86
CA HIS A 74 -10.87 -18.28 -5.97
C HIS A 74 -12.30 -18.00 -6.47
N ALA A 75 -12.93 -16.92 -6.01
CA ALA A 75 -14.27 -16.53 -6.46
C ALA A 75 -14.32 -16.21 -7.96
N THR A 76 -13.27 -15.63 -8.52
CA THR A 76 -13.16 -15.35 -9.96
C THR A 76 -13.07 -16.62 -10.82
N GLN A 77 -12.61 -17.73 -10.27
CA GLN A 77 -12.62 -19.03 -10.96
C GLN A 77 -14.01 -19.67 -10.99
N LEU A 78 -14.77 -19.55 -9.89
CA LEU A 78 -16.08 -20.19 -9.76
C LEU A 78 -17.17 -19.48 -10.57
N ASN A 79 -17.05 -18.16 -10.79
CA ASN A 79 -17.98 -17.35 -11.57
C ASN A 79 -17.24 -16.39 -12.52
N PRO A 80 -16.98 -16.78 -13.77
CA PRO A 80 -16.25 -15.96 -14.74
C PRO A 80 -16.96 -14.63 -15.08
N THR A 81 -18.26 -14.56 -14.88
CA THR A 81 -19.09 -13.36 -15.11
C THR A 81 -19.07 -12.38 -13.94
N THR A 82 -18.64 -12.81 -12.77
CA THR A 82 -18.48 -11.97 -11.57
C THR A 82 -17.01 -11.55 -11.38
N SER A 83 -16.31 -11.21 -12.45
CA SER A 83 -15.21 -10.25 -12.35
C SER A 83 -15.84 -8.92 -11.92
N GLY A 84 -16.44 -8.97 -10.72
CA GLY A 84 -17.20 -7.90 -10.14
C GLY A 84 -16.28 -6.69 -10.05
N SER A 85 -16.54 -5.73 -10.90
CA SER A 85 -16.01 -4.39 -10.80
C SER A 85 -16.15 -3.99 -9.33
N GLN A 86 -15.06 -4.03 -8.58
CA GLN A 86 -15.07 -3.55 -7.20
C GLN A 86 -15.61 -2.13 -7.25
N THR A 87 -16.55 -1.82 -6.37
CA THR A 87 -17.10 -0.47 -6.28
C THR A 87 -15.94 0.50 -6.07
N THR A 88 -15.90 1.58 -6.84
CA THR A 88 -14.85 2.62 -6.77
C THR A 88 -14.57 3.07 -5.34
N LYS A 89 -15.64 3.19 -4.51
CA LYS A 89 -15.54 3.50 -3.08
C LYS A 89 -14.73 2.44 -2.30
N LYS A 90 -14.91 1.16 -2.61
CA LYS A 90 -14.16 0.08 -1.96
C LYS A 90 -12.68 0.13 -2.33
N VAL A 91 -12.37 0.40 -3.59
CA VAL A 91 -10.98 0.53 -4.07
C VAL A 91 -10.31 1.75 -3.45
N PHE A 92 -11.02 2.88 -3.36
CA PHE A 92 -10.54 4.09 -2.68
C PHE A 92 -10.18 3.79 -1.21
N LEU A 93 -11.11 3.22 -0.46
CA LEU A 93 -10.89 2.87 0.95
C LEU A 93 -9.73 1.88 1.11
N SER A 94 -9.65 0.87 0.23
CA SER A 94 -8.55 -0.09 0.24
C SER A 94 -7.21 0.56 -0.05
N ALA A 95 -7.12 1.53 -0.97
CA ALA A 95 -5.90 2.28 -1.26
C ALA A 95 -5.39 3.02 0.00
N TRP A 96 -6.30 3.68 0.72
CA TRP A 96 -5.98 4.34 1.98
C TRP A 96 -5.55 3.35 3.06
N MET A 97 -6.26 2.23 3.22
CA MET A 97 -5.91 1.19 4.18
C MET A 97 -4.54 0.56 3.89
N VAL A 98 -4.20 0.29 2.62
CA VAL A 98 -2.89 -0.27 2.24
C VAL A 98 -1.76 0.70 2.53
N THR A 99 -2.00 1.99 2.38
CA THR A 99 -1.00 3.04 2.61
C THR A 99 -0.83 3.33 4.10
N TRP A 100 -1.92 3.71 4.76
CA TRP A 100 -1.90 4.13 6.17
C TRP A 100 -1.98 2.98 7.16
N GLY A 101 -2.53 1.84 6.76
CA GLY A 101 -2.59 0.62 7.57
C GLY A 101 -1.30 -0.20 7.56
N ASN A 102 -0.25 0.24 6.87
CA ASN A 102 1.05 -0.43 6.88
C ASN A 102 2.01 0.25 7.85
N PRO A 103 2.16 -0.27 9.09
CA PRO A 103 2.95 0.40 10.12
C PRO A 103 4.44 0.49 9.78
N GLN A 104 4.99 -0.50 9.06
CA GLN A 104 6.37 -0.44 8.62
C GLN A 104 6.59 0.71 7.62
N ALA A 105 5.67 0.87 6.65
CA ALA A 105 5.75 1.98 5.71
C ALA A 105 5.62 3.34 6.43
N LEU A 106 4.73 3.43 7.43
CA LEU A 106 4.61 4.63 8.26
C LEU A 106 5.92 4.98 8.96
N ILE A 107 6.56 3.99 9.61
CA ILE A 107 7.81 4.19 10.33
C ILE A 107 8.94 4.54 9.37
N ASP A 108 9.14 3.73 8.33
CA ASP A 108 10.25 3.90 7.38
C ASP A 108 10.13 5.23 6.62
N THR A 109 8.94 5.54 6.12
CA THR A 109 8.67 6.80 5.42
C THR A 109 8.87 8.00 6.34
N SER A 110 8.38 7.91 7.58
CA SER A 110 8.50 8.99 8.56
C SER A 110 9.95 9.22 8.98
N LEU A 111 10.72 8.16 9.23
CA LEU A 111 12.13 8.28 9.59
C LEU A 111 12.96 8.82 8.42
N MET A 112 12.74 8.28 7.20
CA MET A 112 13.49 8.69 6.02
C MET A 112 13.21 10.15 5.66
N PHE A 113 11.96 10.54 5.53
CA PHE A 113 11.61 11.90 5.15
C PHE A 113 11.81 12.91 6.27
N GLY A 114 11.66 12.50 7.53
CA GLY A 114 12.01 13.32 8.68
C GLY A 114 13.51 13.65 8.72
N ALA A 115 14.37 12.67 8.48
CA ALA A 115 15.82 12.87 8.38
C ALA A 115 16.19 13.77 7.20
N LEU A 116 15.62 13.51 6.01
CA LEU A 116 15.86 14.33 4.81
C LEU A 116 15.41 15.77 5.02
N ARG A 117 14.26 16.00 5.68
CA ARG A 117 13.79 17.37 6.00
C ARG A 117 14.83 18.14 6.82
N ALA A 118 15.53 17.48 7.73
CA ALA A 118 16.54 18.13 8.56
C ALA A 118 17.80 18.55 7.76
N THR A 119 18.06 17.96 6.60
CA THR A 119 19.21 18.28 5.76
C THR A 119 18.92 19.33 4.69
N LEU A 120 17.63 19.57 4.38
CA LEU A 120 17.22 20.48 3.31
C LEU A 120 17.11 21.92 3.78
N GLN A 121 17.59 22.86 2.94
CA GLN A 121 17.35 24.28 3.12
C GLN A 121 15.89 24.63 2.75
N ASN A 122 15.37 25.71 3.30
CA ASN A 122 13.96 26.07 3.12
C ASN A 122 13.56 26.33 1.65
N ASN A 123 14.47 26.82 0.83
CA ASN A 123 14.25 27.01 -0.61
C ASN A 123 14.25 25.69 -1.41
N GLU A 124 14.85 24.62 -0.90
CA GLU A 124 14.94 23.31 -1.56
C GLU A 124 13.73 22.43 -1.27
N VAL A 125 13.04 22.67 -0.17
CA VAL A 125 11.92 21.86 0.33
C VAL A 125 10.84 21.64 -0.74
N TRP A 126 10.42 22.71 -1.41
CA TRP A 126 9.34 22.62 -2.39
C TRP A 126 9.76 21.90 -3.66
N PHE A 127 11.00 22.07 -4.11
CA PHE A 127 11.55 21.32 -5.25
C PHE A 127 11.68 19.85 -4.91
N PHE A 128 12.10 19.53 -3.69
CA PHE A 128 12.22 18.15 -3.21
C PHE A 128 10.84 17.46 -3.13
N ILE A 129 9.84 18.11 -2.53
CA ILE A 129 8.48 17.59 -2.47
C ILE A 129 7.92 17.37 -3.88
N ALA A 130 8.06 18.35 -4.78
CA ALA A 130 7.60 18.21 -6.15
C ALA A 130 8.27 17.03 -6.86
N GLY A 131 9.58 16.85 -6.67
CA GLY A 131 10.33 15.71 -7.19
C GLY A 131 9.80 14.37 -6.71
N ILE A 132 9.53 14.22 -5.41
CA ILE A 132 8.95 13.00 -4.82
C ILE A 132 7.57 12.71 -5.40
N LEU A 133 6.71 13.72 -5.46
CA LEU A 133 5.34 13.56 -5.96
C LEU A 133 5.32 13.14 -7.44
N LEU A 134 6.20 13.74 -8.24
CA LEU A 134 6.36 13.37 -9.65
C LEU A 134 6.93 11.96 -9.81
N ALA A 135 7.94 11.59 -9.03
CA ALA A 135 8.51 10.24 -9.06
C ALA A 135 7.46 9.19 -8.66
N SER A 136 6.73 9.42 -7.57
CA SER A 136 5.64 8.55 -7.11
C SER A 136 4.52 8.44 -8.15
N ALA A 137 4.10 9.57 -8.75
CA ALA A 137 3.12 9.58 -9.84
C ALA A 137 3.61 8.74 -11.04
N THR A 138 4.82 9.01 -11.51
CA THR A 138 5.42 8.28 -12.64
C THR A 138 5.46 6.79 -12.37
N TRP A 139 5.81 6.38 -11.15
CA TRP A 139 5.84 4.99 -10.74
C TRP A 139 4.46 4.34 -10.77
N PHE A 140 3.46 4.90 -10.07
CA PHE A 140 2.13 4.29 -9.96
C PHE A 140 1.36 4.32 -11.29
N TYR A 141 1.44 5.40 -12.05
CA TYR A 141 0.81 5.46 -13.37
C TYR A 141 1.55 4.59 -14.39
N GLY A 142 2.88 4.58 -14.37
CA GLY A 142 3.70 3.77 -15.25
C GLY A 142 3.43 2.27 -15.08
N ILE A 143 3.51 1.76 -13.85
CA ILE A 143 3.23 0.34 -13.56
C ILE A 143 1.79 -0.03 -13.89
N SER A 144 0.82 0.85 -13.60
CA SER A 144 -0.59 0.61 -13.92
C SER A 144 -0.85 0.58 -15.43
N ALA A 145 -0.22 1.45 -16.20
CA ALA A 145 -0.33 1.48 -17.65
C ALA A 145 0.26 0.21 -18.27
N VAL A 146 1.51 -0.12 -17.93
CA VAL A 146 2.19 -1.31 -18.45
C VAL A 146 1.40 -2.58 -18.16
N LEU A 147 1.01 -2.78 -16.90
CA LEU A 147 0.32 -4.00 -16.49
C LEU A 147 -1.08 -4.12 -17.07
N SER A 148 -1.82 -3.03 -17.20
CA SER A 148 -3.16 -3.07 -17.77
C SER A 148 -3.16 -3.37 -19.28
N VAL A 149 -2.09 -3.02 -19.99
CA VAL A 149 -1.88 -3.36 -21.40
C VAL A 149 -1.48 -4.83 -21.55
N VAL A 150 -0.48 -5.26 -20.77
CA VAL A 150 0.04 -6.64 -20.81
C VAL A 150 -1.03 -7.65 -20.38
N ARG A 151 -1.92 -7.29 -19.46
CA ARG A 151 -3.00 -8.14 -18.98
C ARG A 151 -3.82 -8.80 -20.09
N GLN A 152 -4.05 -8.12 -21.22
CA GLN A 152 -4.84 -8.64 -22.34
C GLN A 152 -4.19 -9.87 -22.99
N ARG A 153 -2.89 -10.04 -22.78
CA ARG A 153 -2.10 -11.17 -23.30
C ARG A 153 -1.86 -12.26 -22.26
N LEU A 154 -2.28 -12.05 -21.00
CA LEU A 154 -2.01 -12.98 -19.91
C LEU A 154 -3.15 -14.00 -19.76
N PRO A 155 -2.83 -15.31 -19.62
CA PRO A 155 -3.83 -16.34 -19.38
C PRO A 155 -4.48 -16.16 -18.01
N ARG A 156 -5.75 -16.56 -17.87
CA ARG A 156 -6.51 -16.48 -16.60
C ARG A 156 -5.80 -17.18 -15.42
N LYS A 157 -5.14 -18.30 -15.69
CA LYS A 157 -4.36 -19.04 -14.69
C LYS A 157 -3.22 -18.20 -14.11
N PHE A 158 -2.56 -17.38 -14.94
CA PHE A 158 -1.51 -16.49 -14.48
C PHE A 158 -2.05 -15.44 -13.48
N MET A 159 -3.22 -14.85 -13.79
CA MET A 159 -3.86 -13.88 -12.90
C MET A 159 -4.28 -14.49 -11.54
N LEU A 160 -4.75 -15.74 -11.55
CA LEU A 160 -5.04 -16.47 -10.32
C LEU A 160 -3.79 -16.64 -9.46
N TRP A 161 -2.71 -17.15 -10.05
CA TRP A 161 -1.44 -17.33 -9.34
C TRP A 161 -0.87 -16.04 -8.78
N VAL A 162 -0.93 -14.95 -9.56
CA VAL A 162 -0.52 -13.62 -9.08
C VAL A 162 -1.30 -13.20 -7.84
N ASN A 163 -2.62 -13.36 -7.84
CA ASN A 163 -3.45 -12.99 -6.69
C ASN A 163 -3.19 -13.89 -5.47
N ILE A 164 -3.01 -15.20 -5.66
CA ILE A 164 -2.69 -16.13 -4.56
C ILE A 164 -1.33 -15.80 -3.96
N ILE A 165 -0.30 -15.65 -4.79
CA ILE A 165 1.06 -15.35 -4.33
C ILE A 165 1.09 -13.98 -3.64
N SER A 166 0.50 -12.95 -4.25
CA SER A 166 0.44 -11.61 -3.66
C SER A 166 -0.32 -11.60 -2.34
N GLY A 167 -1.48 -12.27 -2.28
CA GLY A 167 -2.26 -12.39 -1.07
C GLY A 167 -1.52 -13.17 0.02
N GLY A 168 -0.80 -14.24 -0.34
CA GLY A 168 0.07 -14.98 0.57
C GLY A 168 1.18 -14.14 1.16
N ILE A 169 1.91 -13.38 0.32
CA ILE A 169 2.95 -12.44 0.77
C ILE A 169 2.37 -11.41 1.73
N ILE A 170 1.20 -10.85 1.40
CA ILE A 170 0.51 -9.86 2.24
C ILE A 170 0.16 -10.48 3.60
N MET A 171 -0.36 -11.72 3.63
CA MET A 171 -0.69 -12.41 4.89
C MET A 171 0.55 -12.69 5.75
N VAL A 172 1.63 -13.21 5.15
CA VAL A 172 2.90 -13.45 5.85
C VAL A 172 3.43 -12.16 6.48
N TYR A 173 3.36 -11.05 5.73
CA TYR A 173 3.78 -9.76 6.23
C TYR A 173 2.88 -9.25 7.38
N GLY A 174 1.57 -9.40 7.28
CA GLY A 174 0.64 -9.07 8.36
C GLY A 174 0.90 -9.89 9.64
N ALA A 175 1.15 -11.20 9.49
CA ALA A 175 1.54 -12.07 10.61
C ALA A 175 2.88 -11.63 11.23
N TYR A 176 3.87 -11.29 10.42
CA TYR A 176 5.15 -10.74 10.90
C TYR A 176 4.95 -9.46 11.73
N LEU A 177 4.08 -8.55 11.28
CA LEU A 177 3.77 -7.32 12.02
C LEU A 177 3.15 -7.59 13.39
N LEU A 178 2.21 -8.55 13.48
CA LEU A 178 1.60 -8.93 14.75
C LEU A 178 2.62 -9.61 15.69
N LEU A 179 3.52 -10.44 15.16
CA LEU A 179 4.62 -11.01 15.93
C LEU A 179 5.61 -9.94 16.42
N ALA A 180 5.91 -8.93 15.60
CA ALA A 180 6.76 -7.82 16.01
C ALA A 180 6.07 -6.96 17.07
N ALA A 181 4.75 -6.73 16.95
CA ALA A 181 3.96 -6.03 17.96
C ALA A 181 3.94 -6.79 19.30
N SER A 182 3.78 -8.12 19.29
CA SER A 182 3.82 -8.93 20.51
C SER A 182 5.18 -8.85 21.22
N ARG A 183 6.27 -8.89 20.46
CA ARG A 183 7.63 -8.71 21.03
C ARG A 183 7.83 -7.32 21.65
N LEU A 184 7.28 -6.29 21.04
CA LEU A 184 7.31 -4.93 21.60
C LEU A 184 6.49 -4.85 22.89
N LEU A 185 5.31 -5.48 22.92
CA LEU A 185 4.47 -5.55 24.11
C LEU A 185 5.20 -6.22 25.29
N PHE A 186 5.88 -7.36 25.06
CA PHE A 186 6.67 -8.05 26.08
C PHE A 186 7.86 -7.24 26.60
N LYS A 187 8.33 -6.25 25.87
CA LYS A 187 9.40 -5.33 26.33
C LYS A 187 8.86 -4.17 27.16
N LEU A 188 7.56 -3.86 27.03
CA LEU A 188 6.92 -2.76 27.74
C LEU A 188 6.28 -3.18 29.07
N ILE A 189 6.10 -4.51 29.27
CA ILE A 189 5.67 -5.13 30.53
C ILE A 189 6.89 -5.59 31.33
#